data_4f27356732c92f95a0667fa32bad7864
#
_entry.id   4f27356732c92f95a0667fa32bad7864
#
_cell.length_a   1.000
_cell.length_b   1.000
_cell.length_c   1.000
_cell.angle_alpha   90.00
_cell.angle_beta   90.00
_cell.angle_gamma   90.00
#
_symmetry.space_group_name_H-M   'P 1'
#
loop_
_entity.id
_entity.type
_entity.pdbx_description
1 polymer ?
#
loop_
_entity_poly.entity_id
_entity_poly.type
_entity_poly.pdbx_seq_one_letter_code
_entity_poly.pdbx_strand_id
1 'polypeptide(L)'
;VSLIDLAQIGARAGASLIARGQSVAVVDGATGGLISAGLLAMPGASAFYRGGGIIYTLKGRRIVLGHEPGSLRGLTSATQAYALAQADLIRARYGADWGLAETGAAGPGKHPLGVASGTSAIGLAGPDGFTAAITVETGSEDRLANMQAFARAALLLLADTLA
;
A
#
# COMPACT_ATOMS: atom_id res chain seq x y z
N VAL A 1 7.65 1.56 15.90
CA VAL A 1 6.37 1.12 15.33
C VAL A 1 6.20 -0.36 15.62
N SER A 2 5.06 -0.73 16.12
CA SER A 2 4.70 -2.14 16.39
C SER A 2 3.48 -2.55 15.56
N LEU A 3 3.17 -3.85 15.55
CA LEU A 3 1.93 -4.33 14.94
C LEU A 3 0.68 -3.76 15.65
N ILE A 4 0.78 -3.50 16.96
CA ILE A 4 -0.29 -2.86 17.72
C ILE A 4 -0.55 -1.43 17.21
N ASP A 5 0.52 -0.65 16.95
CA ASP A 5 0.39 0.69 16.39
C ASP A 5 -0.27 0.65 15.01
N LEU A 6 0.13 -0.30 14.15
CA LEU A 6 -0.47 -0.48 12.82
C LEU A 6 -1.96 -0.85 12.93
N ALA A 7 -2.31 -1.73 13.88
CA ALA A 7 -3.68 -2.13 14.13
C ALA A 7 -4.57 -0.96 14.58
N GLN A 8 -4.04 -0.07 15.42
CA GLN A 8 -4.77 1.12 15.88
C GLN A 8 -5.07 2.08 14.73
N ILE A 9 -4.08 2.33 13.85
CA ILE A 9 -4.28 3.18 12.68
C ILE A 9 -5.23 2.51 11.69
N GLY A 10 -5.07 1.20 11.45
CA GLY A 10 -5.95 0.40 10.60
C GLY A 10 -7.40 0.43 11.08
N ALA A 11 -7.63 0.38 12.39
CA ALA A 11 -8.98 0.48 12.97
C ALA A 11 -9.63 1.85 12.73
N ARG A 12 -8.85 2.95 12.77
CA ARG A 12 -9.35 4.28 12.38
C ARG A 12 -9.83 4.29 10.94
N ALA A 13 -9.00 3.79 10.02
CA ALA A 13 -9.35 3.71 8.60
C ALA A 13 -10.58 2.82 8.38
N GLY A 14 -10.62 1.64 9.02
CA GLY A 14 -11.73 0.70 8.93
C GLY A 14 -13.05 1.29 9.44
N ALA A 15 -13.02 2.00 10.54
CA ALA A 15 -14.22 2.68 11.09
C ALA A 15 -14.77 3.73 10.10
N SER A 16 -13.89 4.51 9.47
CA SER A 16 -14.29 5.49 8.47
C SER A 16 -14.85 4.82 7.20
N LEU A 17 -14.24 3.72 6.75
CA LEU A 17 -14.74 2.95 5.60
C LEU A 17 -16.13 2.36 5.89
N ILE A 18 -16.34 1.78 7.06
CA ILE A 18 -17.63 1.26 7.47
C ILE A 18 -18.69 2.37 7.50
N ALA A 19 -18.37 3.51 8.12
CA ALA A 19 -19.29 4.65 8.20
C ALA A 19 -19.69 5.20 6.81
N ARG A 20 -18.80 5.08 5.83
CA ARG A 20 -19.05 5.49 4.44
C ARG A 20 -19.70 4.41 3.59
N GLY A 21 -19.80 3.18 4.07
CA GLY A 21 -20.20 2.02 3.27
C GLY A 21 -19.23 1.72 2.13
N GLN A 22 -17.94 2.01 2.33
CA GLN A 22 -16.90 1.88 1.31
C GLN A 22 -15.91 0.76 1.64
N SER A 23 -15.17 0.34 0.64
CA SER A 23 -14.23 -0.78 0.72
C SER A 23 -12.84 -0.40 0.20
N VAL A 24 -11.83 -1.17 0.60
CA VAL A 24 -10.44 -0.99 0.19
C VAL A 24 -9.83 -2.30 -0.29
N ALA A 25 -8.98 -2.22 -1.30
CA ALA A 25 -8.06 -3.27 -1.72
C ALA A 25 -6.61 -2.77 -1.59
N VAL A 26 -5.67 -3.65 -1.29
CA VAL A 26 -4.31 -3.28 -0.89
C VAL A 26 -3.26 -4.02 -1.70
N VAL A 27 -2.21 -3.29 -2.10
CA VAL A 27 -0.93 -3.84 -2.55
C VAL A 27 0.11 -3.57 -1.47
N ASP A 28 0.59 -4.63 -0.84
CA ASP A 28 1.77 -4.59 0.01
C ASP A 28 3.00 -4.91 -0.87
N GLY A 29 3.99 -4.02 -0.89
CA GLY A 29 5.27 -4.26 -1.56
C GLY A 29 6.35 -4.61 -0.54
N ALA A 30 7.25 -3.67 -0.28
CA ALA A 30 8.30 -3.83 0.75
C ALA A 30 7.73 -4.02 2.16
N THR A 31 6.49 -3.63 2.40
CA THR A 31 5.78 -3.83 3.67
C THR A 31 5.49 -5.30 3.98
N GLY A 32 5.50 -6.18 2.97
CA GLY A 32 5.40 -7.63 3.17
C GLY A 32 4.09 -8.12 3.80
N GLY A 33 3.00 -7.37 3.67
CA GLY A 33 1.69 -7.70 4.22
C GLY A 33 1.32 -6.92 5.49
N LEU A 34 2.19 -6.04 5.99
CA LEU A 34 1.92 -5.30 7.23
C LEU A 34 0.78 -4.28 7.09
N ILE A 35 0.56 -3.71 5.90
CA ILE A 35 -0.59 -2.81 5.66
C ILE A 35 -1.88 -3.62 5.82
N SER A 36 -1.98 -4.73 5.11
CA SER A 36 -3.13 -5.63 5.18
C SER A 36 -3.34 -6.16 6.60
N ALA A 37 -2.27 -6.56 7.29
CA ALA A 37 -2.34 -7.02 8.67
C ALA A 37 -2.91 -5.94 9.61
N GLY A 38 -2.48 -4.69 9.45
CA GLY A 38 -3.01 -3.56 10.24
C GLY A 38 -4.51 -3.35 10.05
N LEU A 39 -5.01 -3.47 8.82
CA LEU A 39 -6.45 -3.36 8.53
C LEU A 39 -7.24 -4.57 9.02
N LEU A 40 -6.71 -5.77 8.79
CA LEU A 40 -7.37 -7.03 9.15
C LEU A 40 -7.36 -7.32 10.66
N ALA A 41 -6.54 -6.61 11.43
CA ALA A 41 -6.55 -6.69 12.88
C ALA A 41 -7.83 -6.13 13.51
N MET A 42 -8.60 -5.34 12.76
CA MET A 42 -9.90 -4.83 13.22
C MET A 42 -10.97 -5.94 13.12
N PRO A 43 -11.64 -6.32 14.23
CA PRO A 43 -12.80 -7.21 14.15
C PRO A 43 -13.86 -6.66 13.20
N GLY A 44 -14.42 -7.51 12.35
CA GLY A 44 -15.41 -7.09 11.36
C GLY A 44 -14.81 -6.50 10.08
N ALA A 45 -13.53 -6.70 9.82
CA ALA A 45 -12.84 -6.19 8.63
C ALA A 45 -13.46 -6.64 7.31
N SER A 46 -14.22 -7.74 7.28
CA SER A 46 -14.97 -8.19 6.10
C SER A 46 -15.97 -7.15 5.57
N ALA A 47 -16.37 -6.19 6.39
CA ALA A 47 -17.25 -5.11 5.96
C ALA A 47 -16.56 -4.12 5.01
N PHE A 48 -15.23 -3.97 5.07
CA PHE A 48 -14.52 -2.98 4.28
C PHE A 48 -13.30 -3.51 3.51
N TYR A 49 -12.65 -4.59 3.96
CA TYR A 49 -11.45 -5.11 3.31
C TYR A 49 -11.84 -6.12 2.23
N ARG A 50 -11.50 -5.84 0.98
CA ARG A 50 -11.82 -6.71 -0.16
C ARG A 50 -10.76 -7.75 -0.47
N GLY A 51 -9.51 -7.41 -0.21
CA GLY A 51 -8.38 -8.27 -0.55
C GLY A 51 -7.22 -7.49 -1.12
N GLY A 52 -6.30 -8.20 -1.71
CA GLY A 52 -5.11 -7.62 -2.30
C GLY A 52 -4.01 -8.66 -2.41
N GLY A 53 -2.78 -8.23 -2.40
CA GLY A 53 -1.66 -9.16 -2.45
C GLY A 53 -0.33 -8.49 -2.15
N ILE A 54 0.67 -9.35 -1.92
CA ILE A 54 2.05 -8.94 -1.75
C ILE A 54 2.73 -9.04 -3.12
N ILE A 55 3.29 -7.93 -3.59
CA ILE A 55 4.04 -7.88 -4.85
C ILE A 55 5.52 -7.77 -4.53
N TYR A 56 6.30 -8.79 -4.94
CA TYR A 56 7.73 -8.82 -4.75
C TYR A 56 8.51 -9.06 -6.05
N THR A 57 7.91 -9.77 -7.01
CA THR A 57 8.49 -10.06 -8.31
C THR A 57 7.61 -9.53 -9.44
N LEU A 58 8.17 -9.38 -10.64
CA LEU A 58 7.40 -8.99 -11.83
C LEU A 58 6.31 -10.01 -12.16
N LYS A 59 6.59 -11.30 -11.99
CA LYS A 59 5.62 -12.36 -12.19
C LYS A 59 4.48 -12.25 -11.16
N GLY A 60 4.81 -12.06 -9.88
CA GLY A 60 3.83 -11.85 -8.81
C GLY A 60 2.97 -10.62 -9.06
N ARG A 61 3.56 -9.53 -9.54
CA ARG A 61 2.84 -8.32 -9.93
C ARG A 61 1.76 -8.61 -10.97
N ARG A 62 2.10 -9.34 -12.03
CA ARG A 62 1.15 -9.69 -13.07
C ARG A 62 -0.01 -10.52 -12.54
N ILE A 63 0.28 -11.48 -11.67
CA ILE A 63 -0.74 -12.35 -11.06
C ILE A 63 -1.68 -11.53 -10.16
N VAL A 64 -1.13 -10.72 -9.27
CA VAL A 64 -1.92 -9.94 -8.29
C VAL A 64 -2.74 -8.86 -8.99
N LEU A 65 -2.13 -8.08 -9.86
CA LEU A 65 -2.81 -6.95 -10.51
C LEU A 65 -3.64 -7.36 -11.73
N GLY A 66 -3.30 -8.47 -12.39
CA GLY A 66 -3.99 -8.92 -13.60
C GLY A 66 -3.94 -7.90 -14.74
N HIS A 67 -2.90 -7.06 -14.79
CA HIS A 67 -2.79 -5.98 -15.75
C HIS A 67 -2.40 -6.46 -17.14
N GLU A 68 -2.79 -5.69 -18.16
CA GLU A 68 -2.38 -5.96 -19.54
C GLU A 68 -0.87 -5.84 -19.70
N PRO A 69 -0.23 -6.71 -20.54
CA PRO A 69 1.18 -6.60 -20.83
C PRO A 69 1.55 -5.20 -21.33
N GLY A 70 2.59 -4.60 -20.75
CA GLY A 70 3.10 -3.29 -21.12
C GLY A 70 2.36 -2.09 -20.52
N SER A 71 1.25 -2.28 -19.81
CA SER A 71 0.49 -1.18 -19.19
C SER A 71 1.27 -0.43 -18.09
N LEU A 72 2.26 -1.08 -17.49
CA LEU A 72 3.15 -0.47 -16.48
C LEU A 72 4.54 -0.13 -17.03
N ARG A 73 4.70 -0.13 -18.36
CA ARG A 73 5.99 0.20 -19.01
C ARG A 73 6.42 1.62 -18.67
N GLY A 74 7.71 1.79 -18.33
CA GLY A 74 8.27 3.08 -17.95
C GLY A 74 8.05 3.48 -16.51
N LEU A 75 7.25 2.73 -15.74
CA LEU A 75 7.07 2.96 -14.32
C LEU A 75 8.06 2.10 -13.51
N THR A 76 8.74 2.72 -12.56
CA THR A 76 9.79 2.07 -11.75
C THR A 76 9.38 2.00 -10.29
N SER A 77 9.89 0.97 -9.59
CA SER A 77 9.66 0.76 -8.16
C SER A 77 10.05 1.98 -7.32
N ALA A 78 9.42 2.14 -6.17
CA ALA A 78 9.64 3.20 -5.20
C ALA A 78 9.42 4.61 -5.78
N THR A 79 8.50 4.74 -6.74
CA THR A 79 8.05 6.03 -7.29
C THR A 79 6.56 6.22 -7.06
N GLN A 80 6.16 7.48 -6.90
CA GLN A 80 4.73 7.82 -6.70
C GLN A 80 3.88 7.41 -7.90
N ALA A 81 4.35 7.61 -9.12
CA ALA A 81 3.64 7.22 -10.34
C ALA A 81 3.36 5.71 -10.37
N TYR A 82 4.34 4.89 -9.98
CA TYR A 82 4.17 3.45 -9.92
C TYR A 82 3.22 3.02 -8.80
N ALA A 83 3.33 3.64 -7.62
CA ALA A 83 2.41 3.38 -6.51
C ALA A 83 0.95 3.72 -6.87
N LEU A 84 0.72 4.86 -7.52
CA LEU A 84 -0.63 5.26 -7.98
C LEU A 84 -1.19 4.29 -9.02
N ALA A 85 -0.36 3.85 -9.97
CA ALA A 85 -0.79 2.87 -10.97
C ALA A 85 -1.19 1.55 -10.33
N GLN A 86 -0.43 1.06 -9.35
CA GLN A 86 -0.76 -0.15 -8.61
C GLN A 86 -2.04 0.02 -7.77
N ALA A 87 -2.20 1.17 -7.13
CA ALA A 87 -3.40 1.49 -6.34
C ALA A 87 -4.67 1.45 -7.20
N ASP A 88 -4.63 2.05 -8.38
CA ASP A 88 -5.77 2.06 -9.29
C ASP A 88 -6.06 0.66 -9.85
N LEU A 89 -5.03 -0.09 -10.21
CA LEU A 89 -5.18 -1.45 -10.72
C LEU A 89 -5.76 -2.41 -9.68
N ILE A 90 -5.29 -2.36 -8.42
CA ILE A 90 -5.82 -3.23 -7.38
C ILE A 90 -7.25 -2.85 -7.01
N ARG A 91 -7.55 -1.55 -6.98
CA ARG A 91 -8.91 -1.04 -6.79
C ARG A 91 -9.86 -1.64 -7.82
N ALA A 92 -9.52 -1.56 -9.10
CA ALA A 92 -10.33 -2.10 -10.20
C ALA A 92 -10.43 -3.62 -10.15
N ARG A 93 -9.33 -4.30 -9.84
CA ARG A 93 -9.24 -5.77 -9.77
C ARG A 93 -10.23 -6.36 -8.77
N TYR A 94 -10.41 -5.70 -7.63
CA TYR A 94 -11.29 -6.15 -6.54
C TYR A 94 -12.65 -5.44 -6.53
N GLY A 95 -12.90 -4.52 -7.46
CA GLY A 95 -14.14 -3.72 -7.43
C GLY A 95 -14.29 -2.93 -6.13
N ALA A 96 -13.18 -2.48 -5.56
CA ALA A 96 -13.16 -1.72 -4.33
C ALA A 96 -13.36 -0.22 -4.60
N ASP A 97 -13.82 0.52 -3.59
CA ASP A 97 -13.93 1.98 -3.66
C ASP A 97 -12.55 2.64 -3.60
N TRP A 98 -11.66 2.09 -2.78
CA TRP A 98 -10.30 2.56 -2.56
C TRP A 98 -9.26 1.50 -2.92
N GLY A 99 -8.16 1.95 -3.50
CA GLY A 99 -6.95 1.15 -3.70
C GLY A 99 -5.78 1.81 -2.99
N LEU A 100 -5.06 1.06 -2.17
CA LEU A 100 -3.87 1.51 -1.45
C LEU A 100 -2.70 0.64 -1.86
N ALA A 101 -1.61 1.25 -2.31
CA ALA A 101 -0.43 0.52 -2.76
C ALA A 101 0.86 1.12 -2.20
N GLU A 102 1.79 0.27 -1.85
CA GLU A 102 3.13 0.65 -1.40
C GLU A 102 4.18 -0.06 -2.24
N THR A 103 5.23 0.66 -2.61
CA THR A 103 6.38 0.15 -3.36
C THR A 103 7.64 0.79 -2.82
N GLY A 104 8.60 0.00 -2.33
CA GLY A 104 9.75 0.54 -1.65
C GLY A 104 10.98 -0.36 -1.65
N ALA A 105 12.05 0.18 -1.07
CA ALA A 105 13.33 -0.45 -0.84
C ALA A 105 13.59 -0.52 0.67
N ALA A 106 13.29 -1.67 1.28
CA ALA A 106 13.43 -1.85 2.72
C ALA A 106 14.90 -2.01 3.17
N GLY A 107 15.79 -2.38 2.25
CA GLY A 107 17.21 -2.60 2.56
C GLY A 107 17.51 -3.97 3.19
N PRO A 108 18.73 -4.19 3.73
CA PRO A 108 19.87 -3.28 3.60
C PRO A 108 20.43 -3.24 2.18
N GLY A 109 21.23 -2.20 1.90
CA GLY A 109 21.82 -1.98 0.59
C GLY A 109 20.89 -1.31 -0.41
N LYS A 110 21.43 -0.97 -1.58
CA LYS A 110 20.67 -0.29 -2.63
C LYS A 110 19.75 -1.27 -3.36
N HIS A 111 18.56 -0.80 -3.67
CA HIS A 111 17.68 -1.48 -4.61
C HIS A 111 18.38 -1.63 -5.99
N PRO A 112 18.10 -2.71 -6.78
CA PRO A 112 18.71 -2.90 -8.11
C PRO A 112 18.59 -1.69 -9.05
N LEU A 113 17.56 -0.85 -8.88
CA LEU A 113 17.36 0.38 -9.65
C LEU A 113 18.02 1.62 -8.99
N GLY A 114 18.88 1.44 -7.99
CA GLY A 114 19.64 2.51 -7.35
C GLY A 114 18.87 3.30 -6.29
N VAL A 115 17.67 2.88 -5.92
CA VAL A 115 16.88 3.53 -4.85
C VAL A 115 17.54 3.27 -3.50
N ALA A 116 17.66 4.32 -2.70
CA ALA A 116 18.26 4.23 -1.36
C ALA A 116 17.40 3.37 -0.43
N SER A 117 18.07 2.59 0.42
CA SER A 117 17.39 1.86 1.51
C SER A 117 16.58 2.82 2.38
N GLY A 118 15.40 2.40 2.80
CA GLY A 118 14.49 3.23 3.57
C GLY A 118 13.62 4.17 2.75
N THR A 119 13.61 4.04 1.42
CA THR A 119 12.74 4.83 0.53
C THR A 119 11.53 4.01 0.11
N SER A 120 10.34 4.58 0.23
CA SER A 120 9.10 3.98 -0.26
C SER A 120 8.16 5.03 -0.82
N ALA A 121 7.39 4.67 -1.83
CA ALA A 121 6.29 5.45 -2.34
C ALA A 121 4.96 4.76 -2.03
N ILE A 122 3.97 5.56 -1.69
CA ILE A 122 2.64 5.10 -1.34
C ILE A 122 1.64 5.85 -2.21
N GLY A 123 0.72 5.12 -2.82
CA GLY A 123 -0.35 5.67 -3.64
C GLY A 123 -1.71 5.27 -3.10
N LEU A 124 -2.65 6.18 -3.19
CA LEU A 124 -4.05 6.00 -2.83
C LEU A 124 -4.92 6.47 -3.98
N ALA A 125 -5.77 5.59 -4.48
CA ALA A 125 -6.76 5.89 -5.50
C ALA A 125 -8.16 5.67 -4.92
N GLY A 126 -9.08 6.58 -5.19
CA GLY A 126 -10.42 6.54 -4.62
C GLY A 126 -11.52 6.92 -5.61
N PRO A 127 -12.76 7.07 -5.11
CA PRO A 127 -13.90 7.46 -5.93
C PRO A 127 -13.71 8.81 -6.61
N ASP A 128 -14.43 9.02 -7.72
CA ASP A 128 -14.47 10.28 -8.45
C ASP A 128 -13.11 10.80 -8.92
N GLY A 129 -12.20 9.87 -9.24
CA GLY A 129 -10.86 10.19 -9.72
C GLY A 129 -9.90 10.69 -8.64
N PHE A 130 -10.22 10.52 -7.36
CA PHE A 130 -9.32 10.91 -6.27
C PHE A 130 -8.00 10.15 -6.34
N THR A 131 -6.90 10.88 -6.23
CA THR A 131 -5.56 10.30 -6.07
C THR A 131 -4.75 11.10 -5.06
N ALA A 132 -3.93 10.40 -4.29
CA ALA A 132 -2.91 10.98 -3.42
C ALA A 132 -1.67 10.10 -3.42
N ALA A 133 -0.50 10.69 -3.32
CA ALA A 133 0.74 9.93 -3.20
C ALA A 133 1.73 10.63 -2.30
N ILE A 134 2.53 9.85 -1.60
CA ILE A 134 3.61 10.33 -0.74
C ILE A 134 4.87 9.50 -0.95
N THR A 135 6.02 10.09 -0.61
CA THR A 135 7.30 9.39 -0.51
C THR A 135 7.76 9.41 0.94
N VAL A 136 8.24 8.26 1.41
CA VAL A 136 8.81 8.09 2.75
C VAL A 136 10.31 7.84 2.61
N GLU A 137 11.12 8.55 3.37
CA GLU A 137 12.56 8.37 3.44
C GLU A 137 12.96 8.28 4.90
N THR A 138 13.37 7.09 5.35
CA THR A 138 13.75 6.85 6.75
C THR A 138 15.22 7.11 7.02
N GLY A 139 16.06 7.02 5.99
CA GLY A 139 17.51 7.07 6.12
C GLY A 139 18.11 5.86 6.84
N SER A 140 17.35 4.78 7.03
CA SER A 140 17.74 3.60 7.78
C SER A 140 18.06 2.42 6.87
N GLU A 141 19.00 1.59 7.31
CA GLU A 141 19.32 0.28 6.71
C GLU A 141 18.61 -0.88 7.43
N ASP A 142 17.87 -0.59 8.50
CA ASP A 142 17.12 -1.61 9.25
C ASP A 142 15.87 -2.02 8.48
N ARG A 143 15.93 -3.20 7.86
CA ARG A 143 14.88 -3.73 7.01
C ARG A 143 13.52 -3.81 7.71
N LEU A 144 13.50 -4.38 8.90
CA LEU A 144 12.23 -4.58 9.62
C LEU A 144 11.63 -3.25 10.07
N ALA A 145 12.46 -2.33 10.58
CA ALA A 145 12.04 -0.99 10.96
C ALA A 145 11.49 -0.22 9.74
N ASN A 146 12.11 -0.35 8.58
CA ASN A 146 11.65 0.26 7.33
C ASN A 146 10.30 -0.31 6.89
N MET A 147 10.13 -1.64 6.92
CA MET A 147 8.84 -2.27 6.60
C MET A 147 7.71 -1.71 7.47
N GLN A 148 7.94 -1.57 8.76
CA GLN A 148 6.97 -1.02 9.71
C GLN A 148 6.69 0.46 9.47
N ALA A 149 7.73 1.26 9.19
CA ALA A 149 7.58 2.69 8.90
C ALA A 149 6.76 2.92 7.61
N PHE A 150 7.01 2.14 6.56
CA PHE A 150 6.26 2.22 5.31
C PHE A 150 4.80 1.84 5.51
N ALA A 151 4.53 0.77 6.23
CA ALA A 151 3.16 0.34 6.54
C ALA A 151 2.41 1.39 7.36
N ARG A 152 3.07 1.98 8.35
CA ARG A 152 2.50 3.08 9.15
C ARG A 152 2.11 4.27 8.28
N ALA A 153 3.01 4.70 7.40
CA ALA A 153 2.75 5.82 6.52
C ALA A 153 1.58 5.53 5.55
N ALA A 154 1.47 4.32 5.02
CA ALA A 154 0.37 3.91 4.15
C ALA A 154 -0.97 3.93 4.88
N LEU A 155 -1.02 3.36 6.07
CA LEU A 155 -2.24 3.34 6.89
C LEU A 155 -2.66 4.75 7.31
N LEU A 156 -1.70 5.63 7.65
CA LEU A 156 -1.98 7.03 7.97
C LEU A 156 -2.54 7.78 6.75
N LEU A 157 -1.96 7.59 5.57
CA LEU A 157 -2.46 8.22 4.35
C LEU A 157 -3.95 7.88 4.13
N LEU A 158 -4.29 6.59 4.28
CA LEU A 158 -5.68 6.15 4.15
C LEU A 158 -6.56 6.75 5.26
N ALA A 159 -6.17 6.59 6.52
CA ALA A 159 -6.96 7.02 7.67
C ALA A 159 -7.21 8.54 7.66
N ASP A 160 -6.19 9.34 7.36
CA ASP A 160 -6.28 10.79 7.36
C ASP A 160 -7.08 11.31 6.15
N THR A 161 -6.99 10.64 5.00
CA THR A 161 -7.84 10.96 3.83
C THR A 161 -9.31 10.70 4.10
N LEU A 162 -9.64 9.67 4.86
CA LEU A 162 -11.01 9.27 5.16
C LEU A 162 -11.61 10.01 6.37
N ALA A 163 -10.79 10.72 7.12
CA ALA A 163 -11.21 11.41 8.35
C ALA A 163 -12.25 12.51 8.10
#